data_4b641523e86d06879e40d0d69a26e83b
#
_entry.id   4b641523e86d06879e40d0d69a26e83b
#
_cell.length_a   1.000
_cell.length_b   1.000
_cell.length_c   1.000
_cell.angle_alpha   90.00
_cell.angle_beta   90.00
_cell.angle_gamma   90.00
#
_symmetry.space_group_name_H-M   'P 1'
#
loop_
_entity.id
_entity.type
_entity.pdbx_description
1 polymer ?
#
loop_
_entity_poly.entity_id
_entity_poly.type
_entity_poly.pdbx_seq_one_letter_code
_entity_poly.pdbx_strand_id
1 'polypeptide(L)'
;MTHPTIASRVAGAPISWGVCEVPGWGYQLDPGRVLAEMRSLGLAATEFGPVGFLATEPSAKAKQLDSYGMRAVGGFLPVLLHDPSHDPMPQVDGFIDGCLASGAGVVVLAAFTGADGYDVRPPLDVPGWTTMLANLDRIADHAESRGVIATLHPHVGTMVEQQAEVERVLSGSRVGLCVDTGHLFVGGADPVALVKAHAGRVTHVHLKDVDASMAAAVVTGELAFGDAVRAGIFRPLGDGDIDIAALIRALETEGYKGWYVLEQDVMLDGEPEGRGPIDNVRRCLTFLEEAVALVRQAVTSRCSRWVGRASTST
;
A
#
# COMPACT_ATOMS: atom_id res chain seq x y z
N MET A 1 -10.40 -26.65 -1.14
CA MET A 1 -10.44 -25.29 -0.56
C MET A 1 -10.54 -24.31 -1.72
N THR A 2 -11.58 -23.51 -1.79
CA THR A 2 -11.73 -22.47 -2.82
C THR A 2 -10.68 -21.39 -2.56
N HIS A 3 -9.82 -21.10 -3.53
CA HIS A 3 -8.87 -20.00 -3.41
C HIS A 3 -9.65 -18.68 -3.24
N PRO A 4 -9.23 -17.80 -2.32
CA PRO A 4 -9.88 -16.50 -2.16
C PRO A 4 -9.80 -15.74 -3.49
N THR A 5 -10.92 -15.14 -3.88
CA THR A 5 -10.96 -14.31 -5.09
C THR A 5 -10.28 -12.96 -4.82
N ILE A 6 -9.82 -12.25 -5.86
CA ILE A 6 -9.26 -10.89 -5.70
C ILE A 6 -10.26 -10.00 -4.96
N ALA A 7 -11.55 -10.05 -5.30
CA ALA A 7 -12.58 -9.26 -4.65
C ALA A 7 -12.64 -9.46 -3.11
N SER A 8 -12.30 -10.65 -2.60
CA SER A 8 -12.24 -10.92 -1.15
C SER A 8 -10.94 -10.45 -0.48
N ARG A 9 -10.00 -9.93 -1.26
CA ARG A 9 -8.68 -9.43 -0.84
C ARG A 9 -8.49 -7.94 -1.17
N VAL A 10 -9.58 -7.21 -1.42
CA VAL A 10 -9.57 -5.75 -1.57
C VAL A 10 -9.89 -5.13 -0.22
N ALA A 11 -9.08 -4.16 0.19
CA ALA A 11 -9.28 -3.37 1.39
C ALA A 11 -9.26 -1.88 1.06
N GLY A 12 -9.83 -1.06 1.94
CA GLY A 12 -9.71 0.39 1.87
C GLY A 12 -8.58 0.90 2.76
N ALA A 13 -8.20 2.16 2.52
CA ALA A 13 -7.36 2.93 3.43
C ALA A 13 -7.99 4.29 3.70
N PRO A 14 -7.96 4.80 4.94
CA PRO A 14 -8.57 6.08 5.30
C PRO A 14 -8.04 7.28 4.52
N ILE A 15 -6.81 7.20 4.00
CA ILE A 15 -6.19 8.26 3.17
C ILE A 15 -7.02 8.55 1.91
N SER A 16 -7.75 7.56 1.36
CA SER A 16 -8.65 7.76 0.24
C SER A 16 -9.87 8.64 0.59
N TRP A 17 -10.06 8.92 1.86
CA TRP A 17 -11.05 9.86 2.40
C TRP A 17 -10.41 11.12 3.00
N GLY A 18 -9.15 11.38 2.70
CA GLY A 18 -8.42 12.55 3.17
C GLY A 18 -7.89 12.44 4.59
N VAL A 19 -7.93 11.26 5.21
CA VAL A 19 -7.47 11.04 6.58
C VAL A 19 -5.99 10.68 6.59
N CYS A 20 -5.15 11.57 7.13
CA CYS A 20 -3.69 11.46 7.11
C CYS A 20 -3.08 11.96 8.42
N GLU A 21 -1.91 11.43 8.79
CA GLU A 21 -1.15 11.83 9.98
C GLU A 21 -0.37 13.13 9.81
N VAL A 22 -0.15 13.58 8.57
CA VAL A 22 0.67 14.76 8.28
C VAL A 22 -0.03 16.03 8.74
N PRO A 23 0.59 16.84 9.61
CA PRO A 23 0.01 18.12 10.05
C PRO A 23 -0.29 19.02 8.85
N GLY A 24 -1.50 19.59 8.81
CA GLY A 24 -1.91 20.49 7.72
C GLY A 24 -2.32 19.79 6.43
N TRP A 25 -2.49 18.45 6.43
CA TRP A 25 -2.94 17.69 5.26
C TRP A 25 -4.29 18.14 4.71
N GLY A 26 -5.11 18.79 5.51
CA GLY A 26 -6.43 19.25 5.11
C GLY A 26 -7.51 18.82 6.10
N TYR A 27 -8.77 18.90 5.66
CA TYR A 27 -9.90 18.49 6.48
C TYR A 27 -9.93 16.98 6.69
N GLN A 28 -10.06 16.55 7.94
CA GLN A 28 -10.08 15.13 8.32
C GLN A 28 -11.51 14.65 8.50
N LEU A 29 -11.94 13.67 7.70
CA LEU A 29 -13.29 13.10 7.82
C LEU A 29 -13.42 12.25 9.10
N ASP A 30 -14.62 12.27 9.68
CA ASP A 30 -14.96 11.49 10.87
C ASP A 30 -14.85 9.98 10.60
N PRO A 31 -14.24 9.20 11.50
CA PRO A 31 -14.09 7.75 11.35
C PRO A 31 -15.40 7.01 11.07
N GLY A 32 -16.49 7.41 11.73
CA GLY A 32 -17.81 6.79 11.55
C GLY A 32 -18.32 6.97 10.13
N ARG A 33 -18.14 8.17 9.53
CA ARG A 33 -18.46 8.43 8.14
C ARG A 33 -17.62 7.58 7.19
N VAL A 34 -16.30 7.58 7.37
CA VAL A 34 -15.38 6.83 6.49
C VAL A 34 -15.69 5.33 6.52
N LEU A 35 -15.83 4.73 7.70
CA LEU A 35 -16.13 3.31 7.83
C LEU A 35 -17.51 2.94 7.27
N ALA A 36 -18.52 3.78 7.48
CA ALA A 36 -19.85 3.56 6.91
C ALA A 36 -19.83 3.64 5.37
N GLU A 37 -19.08 4.58 4.79
CA GLU A 37 -18.91 4.71 3.35
C GLU A 37 -18.14 3.51 2.77
N MET A 38 -17.03 3.08 3.39
CA MET A 38 -16.31 1.85 3.01
C MET A 38 -17.25 0.65 3.00
N ARG A 39 -18.02 0.48 4.06
CA ARG A 39 -19.00 -0.63 4.17
C ARG A 39 -20.07 -0.55 3.09
N SER A 40 -20.59 0.64 2.79
CA SER A 40 -21.61 0.84 1.75
C SER A 40 -21.12 0.50 0.34
N LEU A 41 -19.81 0.57 0.11
CA LEU A 41 -19.14 0.15 -1.12
C LEU A 41 -18.83 -1.36 -1.17
N GLY A 42 -19.13 -2.11 -0.10
CA GLY A 42 -18.88 -3.55 -0.03
C GLY A 42 -17.49 -3.92 0.48
N LEU A 43 -16.66 -2.96 0.89
CA LEU A 43 -15.37 -3.24 1.51
C LEU A 43 -15.59 -3.91 2.87
N ALA A 44 -14.90 -5.03 3.09
CA ALA A 44 -14.96 -5.81 4.32
C ALA A 44 -13.66 -5.76 5.13
N ALA A 45 -12.70 -4.95 4.69
CA ALA A 45 -11.41 -4.78 5.35
C ALA A 45 -10.86 -3.37 5.11
N THR A 46 -10.03 -2.89 6.04
CA THR A 46 -9.34 -1.61 5.95
C THR A 46 -7.98 -1.66 6.65
N GLU A 47 -7.05 -0.82 6.25
CA GLU A 47 -5.91 -0.46 7.07
C GLU A 47 -6.31 0.46 8.22
N PHE A 48 -5.43 0.58 9.24
CA PHE A 48 -5.74 1.33 10.46
C PHE A 48 -5.93 2.83 10.24
N GLY A 49 -5.26 3.39 9.22
CA GLY A 49 -5.09 4.84 9.11
C GLY A 49 -4.20 5.41 10.22
N PRO A 50 -4.15 6.74 10.36
CA PRO A 50 -3.30 7.41 11.32
C PRO A 50 -3.73 7.17 12.77
N VAL A 51 -2.79 7.42 13.71
CA VAL A 51 -3.08 7.34 15.14
C VAL A 51 -4.22 8.28 15.51
N GLY A 52 -5.23 7.74 16.18
CA GLY A 52 -6.42 8.49 16.59
C GLY A 52 -7.60 8.43 15.61
N PHE A 53 -7.42 7.90 14.40
CA PHE A 53 -8.53 7.62 13.49
C PHE A 53 -9.41 6.48 14.02
N LEU A 54 -8.83 5.35 14.33
CA LEU A 54 -9.50 4.27 15.05
C LEU A 54 -9.18 4.34 16.55
N ALA A 55 -9.95 3.63 17.36
CA ALA A 55 -9.70 3.53 18.80
C ALA A 55 -8.24 3.13 19.07
N THR A 56 -7.61 3.80 20.03
CA THR A 56 -6.18 3.59 20.33
C THR A 56 -5.93 2.22 20.96
N GLU A 57 -6.85 1.78 21.84
CA GLU A 57 -6.73 0.47 22.48
C GLU A 57 -7.08 -0.64 21.46
N PRO A 58 -6.21 -1.66 21.26
CA PRO A 58 -6.35 -2.63 20.17
C PRO A 58 -7.65 -3.42 20.19
N SER A 59 -8.14 -3.83 21.36
CA SER A 59 -9.40 -4.57 21.45
C SER A 59 -10.62 -3.67 21.19
N ALA A 60 -10.55 -2.40 21.52
CA ALA A 60 -11.56 -1.42 21.16
C ALA A 60 -11.55 -1.12 19.65
N LYS A 61 -10.36 -1.06 19.03
CA LYS A 61 -10.18 -0.94 17.58
C LYS A 61 -10.85 -2.11 16.85
N ALA A 62 -10.59 -3.35 17.28
CA ALA A 62 -11.21 -4.53 16.71
C ALA A 62 -12.75 -4.48 16.81
N LYS A 63 -13.29 -4.13 17.98
CA LYS A 63 -14.74 -3.96 18.19
C LYS A 63 -15.34 -2.86 17.34
N GLN A 64 -14.63 -1.74 17.18
CA GLN A 64 -15.07 -0.65 16.33
C GLN A 64 -15.22 -1.11 14.88
N LEU A 65 -14.21 -1.80 14.32
CA LEU A 65 -14.28 -2.34 12.96
C LEU A 65 -15.35 -3.39 12.81
N ASP A 66 -15.47 -4.30 13.78
CA ASP A 66 -16.50 -5.34 13.78
C ASP A 66 -17.94 -4.77 13.78
N SER A 67 -18.15 -3.63 14.45
CA SER A 67 -19.45 -2.94 14.44
C SER A 67 -19.88 -2.44 13.04
N TYR A 68 -18.92 -2.28 12.11
CA TYR A 68 -19.17 -2.00 10.71
C TYR A 68 -19.09 -3.26 9.83
N GLY A 69 -18.91 -4.46 10.41
CA GLY A 69 -18.68 -5.70 9.69
C GLY A 69 -17.39 -5.69 8.88
N MET A 70 -16.36 -5.02 9.38
CA MET A 70 -15.04 -4.88 8.77
C MET A 70 -13.96 -5.52 9.65
N ARG A 71 -12.84 -5.88 9.02
CA ARG A 71 -11.65 -6.39 9.70
C ARG A 71 -10.44 -5.51 9.41
N ALA A 72 -9.48 -5.53 10.32
CA ALA A 72 -8.20 -4.88 10.13
C ALA A 72 -7.29 -5.70 9.20
N VAL A 73 -6.55 -5.04 8.33
CA VAL A 73 -5.48 -5.63 7.51
C VAL A 73 -4.13 -5.46 8.19
N GLY A 74 -3.83 -4.24 8.58
CA GLY A 74 -2.57 -3.77 9.13
C GLY A 74 -2.53 -2.26 9.11
N GLY A 75 -1.35 -1.70 9.01
CA GLY A 75 -1.22 -0.27 8.87
C GLY A 75 0.21 0.20 8.65
N PHE A 76 0.30 1.45 8.27
CA PHE A 76 1.53 2.17 8.00
C PHE A 76 2.27 2.49 9.30
N LEU A 77 3.57 2.22 9.30
CA LEU A 77 4.46 2.49 10.43
C LEU A 77 5.76 3.15 9.94
N PRO A 78 5.89 4.48 10.08
CA PRO A 78 7.15 5.15 9.83
C PRO A 78 8.16 4.80 10.94
N VAL A 79 9.34 4.32 10.54
CA VAL A 79 10.38 3.86 11.48
C VAL A 79 11.73 4.42 11.08
N LEU A 80 12.47 4.94 12.05
CA LEU A 80 13.86 5.36 11.87
C LEU A 80 14.76 4.10 11.83
N LEU A 81 15.19 3.72 10.63
CA LEU A 81 15.87 2.44 10.41
C LEU A 81 17.38 2.57 10.22
N HIS A 82 17.88 3.75 9.83
CA HIS A 82 19.24 3.96 9.36
C HIS A 82 20.20 4.55 10.42
N ASP A 83 19.68 4.97 11.56
CA ASP A 83 20.49 5.53 12.65
C ASP A 83 21.00 4.40 13.57
N PRO A 84 22.33 4.18 13.65
CA PRO A 84 22.90 3.13 14.50
C PRO A 84 22.71 3.38 16.00
N SER A 85 22.36 4.59 16.41
CA SER A 85 22.08 4.94 17.80
C SER A 85 20.62 4.68 18.21
N HIS A 86 19.73 4.38 17.24
CA HIS A 86 18.33 4.12 17.45
C HIS A 86 17.99 2.64 17.28
N ASP A 87 17.33 2.04 18.29
CA ASP A 87 16.79 0.68 18.15
C ASP A 87 15.30 0.75 17.75
N PRO A 88 14.94 0.33 16.52
CA PRO A 88 13.56 0.36 16.06
C PRO A 88 12.65 -0.69 16.70
N MET A 89 13.21 -1.73 17.31
CA MET A 89 12.45 -2.91 17.76
C MET A 89 11.35 -2.61 18.78
N PRO A 90 11.53 -1.74 19.78
CA PRO A 90 10.44 -1.43 20.72
C PRO A 90 9.21 -0.83 20.05
N GLN A 91 9.40 0.06 19.05
CA GLN A 91 8.30 0.65 18.28
C GLN A 91 7.58 -0.42 17.43
N VAL A 92 8.35 -1.25 16.74
CA VAL A 92 7.82 -2.32 15.88
C VAL A 92 7.09 -3.37 16.70
N ASP A 93 7.64 -3.79 17.83
CA ASP A 93 7.02 -4.79 18.70
C ASP A 93 5.68 -4.32 19.26
N GLY A 94 5.62 -3.07 19.73
CA GLY A 94 4.36 -2.46 20.16
C GLY A 94 3.31 -2.37 19.04
N PHE A 95 3.74 -2.11 17.80
CA PHE A 95 2.83 -2.10 16.65
C PHE A 95 2.34 -3.52 16.29
N ILE A 96 3.23 -4.52 16.34
CA ILE A 96 2.88 -5.94 16.13
C ILE A 96 1.87 -6.41 17.18
N ASP A 97 2.09 -6.06 18.45
CA ASP A 97 1.12 -6.36 19.53
C ASP A 97 -0.26 -5.76 19.22
N GLY A 98 -0.28 -4.51 18.75
CA GLY A 98 -1.51 -3.85 18.29
C GLY A 98 -2.18 -4.55 17.11
N CYS A 99 -1.41 -5.02 16.14
CA CYS A 99 -1.90 -5.81 15.01
C CYS A 99 -2.55 -7.11 15.50
N LEU A 100 -1.84 -7.91 16.28
CA LEU A 100 -2.32 -9.20 16.79
C LEU A 100 -3.59 -9.05 17.61
N ALA A 101 -3.63 -8.08 18.53
CA ALA A 101 -4.77 -7.82 19.38
C ALA A 101 -6.01 -7.29 18.62
N SER A 102 -5.82 -6.69 17.43
CA SER A 102 -6.92 -6.24 16.56
C SER A 102 -7.23 -7.20 15.40
N GLY A 103 -6.53 -8.34 15.32
CA GLY A 103 -6.73 -9.34 14.28
C GLY A 103 -6.11 -8.97 12.92
N ALA A 104 -5.20 -7.99 12.90
CA ALA A 104 -4.45 -7.60 11.71
C ALA A 104 -3.18 -8.46 11.55
N GLY A 105 -2.68 -8.57 10.31
CA GLY A 105 -1.55 -9.43 10.00
C GLY A 105 -0.40 -8.76 9.23
N VAL A 106 -0.45 -7.44 9.00
CA VAL A 106 0.55 -6.74 8.18
C VAL A 106 1.07 -5.49 8.89
N VAL A 107 2.39 -5.33 8.91
CA VAL A 107 3.08 -4.09 9.28
C VAL A 107 3.70 -3.49 8.03
N VAL A 108 3.21 -2.33 7.61
CA VAL A 108 3.69 -1.61 6.43
C VAL A 108 4.74 -0.59 6.88
N LEU A 109 6.01 -0.95 6.76
CA LEU A 109 7.14 -0.13 7.20
C LEU A 109 7.46 0.96 6.18
N ALA A 110 7.61 2.19 6.62
CA ALA A 110 8.24 3.25 5.84
C ALA A 110 9.57 3.66 6.48
N ALA A 111 10.62 3.78 5.67
CA ALA A 111 11.95 4.14 6.14
C ALA A 111 12.02 5.65 6.44
N PHE A 112 11.55 6.05 7.63
CA PHE A 112 11.46 7.45 8.05
C PHE A 112 12.84 8.15 8.02
N THR A 113 12.87 9.39 7.58
CA THR A 113 14.12 10.18 7.45
C THR A 113 14.61 10.75 8.78
N GLY A 114 13.74 10.86 9.77
CA GLY A 114 13.98 11.61 11.01
C GLY A 114 13.59 13.09 10.92
N ALA A 115 13.09 13.55 9.77
CA ALA A 115 12.63 14.92 9.55
C ALA A 115 11.12 14.96 9.26
N ASP A 116 10.47 16.06 9.60
CA ASP A 116 9.05 16.25 9.32
C ASP A 116 8.79 16.50 7.82
N GLY A 117 7.66 15.96 7.33
CA GLY A 117 7.21 16.16 5.96
C GLY A 117 7.86 15.21 4.94
N TYR A 118 7.51 15.40 3.67
CA TYR A 118 7.92 14.53 2.56
C TYR A 118 8.77 15.22 1.50
N ASP A 119 9.11 16.50 1.70
CA ASP A 119 9.82 17.30 0.68
C ASP A 119 11.35 17.30 0.85
N VAL A 120 11.87 16.78 1.97
CA VAL A 120 13.31 16.79 2.26
C VAL A 120 13.81 15.41 2.62
N ARG A 121 14.74 14.91 1.81
CA ARG A 121 15.43 13.63 2.06
C ARG A 121 16.93 13.87 2.22
N PRO A 122 17.54 13.53 3.36
CA PRO A 122 19.00 13.51 3.48
C PRO A 122 19.59 12.35 2.66
N PRO A 123 20.79 12.49 2.10
CA PRO A 123 21.49 11.36 1.49
C PRO A 123 21.86 10.34 2.52
N LEU A 124 21.69 9.06 2.20
CA LEU A 124 22.06 7.96 3.09
C LEU A 124 23.47 7.44 2.73
N ASP A 125 24.38 7.48 3.69
CA ASP A 125 25.73 6.98 3.54
C ASP A 125 25.81 5.43 3.64
N VAL A 126 27.01 4.88 3.42
CA VAL A 126 27.20 3.41 3.47
C VAL A 126 26.90 2.82 4.85
N PRO A 127 27.36 3.40 5.98
CA PRO A 127 26.97 2.95 7.33
C PRO A 127 25.46 2.96 7.55
N GLY A 128 24.77 4.03 7.17
CA GLY A 128 23.31 4.15 7.30
C GLY A 128 22.57 3.07 6.49
N TRP A 129 23.00 2.80 5.26
CA TRP A 129 22.47 1.68 4.47
C TRP A 129 22.68 0.33 5.15
N THR A 130 23.88 0.07 5.69
CA THR A 130 24.18 -1.18 6.39
C THR A 130 23.27 -1.36 7.60
N THR A 131 23.10 -0.29 8.38
CA THR A 131 22.21 -0.29 9.55
C THR A 131 20.75 -0.53 9.16
N MET A 132 20.26 0.17 8.14
CA MET A 132 18.88 0.05 7.66
C MET A 132 18.56 -1.37 7.17
N LEU A 133 19.42 -1.94 6.33
CA LEU A 133 19.23 -3.31 5.81
C LEU A 133 19.24 -4.35 6.93
N ALA A 134 20.15 -4.22 7.90
CA ALA A 134 20.20 -5.10 9.05
C ALA A 134 18.95 -4.98 9.94
N ASN A 135 18.45 -3.76 10.15
CA ASN A 135 17.22 -3.54 10.89
C ASN A 135 15.98 -4.08 10.16
N LEU A 136 15.90 -3.95 8.84
CA LEU A 136 14.82 -4.54 8.03
C LEU A 136 14.81 -6.08 8.19
N ASP A 137 15.95 -6.74 8.17
CA ASP A 137 16.03 -8.19 8.38
C ASP A 137 15.63 -8.59 9.80
N ARG A 138 16.10 -7.87 10.82
CA ARG A 138 15.69 -8.10 12.23
C ARG A 138 14.17 -7.98 12.40
N ILE A 139 13.57 -6.96 11.80
CA ILE A 139 12.12 -6.72 11.85
C ILE A 139 11.37 -7.83 11.11
N ALA A 140 11.84 -8.23 9.93
CA ALA A 140 11.22 -9.29 9.17
C ALA A 140 11.23 -10.63 9.94
N ASP A 141 12.37 -11.00 10.55
CA ASP A 141 12.49 -12.20 11.39
C ASP A 141 11.54 -12.16 12.60
N HIS A 142 11.51 -11.01 13.28
CA HIS A 142 10.67 -10.83 14.45
C HIS A 142 9.19 -10.94 14.10
N ALA A 143 8.74 -10.20 13.09
CA ALA A 143 7.35 -10.23 12.62
C ALA A 143 6.91 -11.65 12.20
N GLU A 144 7.74 -12.35 11.41
CA GLU A 144 7.49 -13.73 11.00
C GLU A 144 7.35 -14.68 12.20
N SER A 145 8.22 -14.55 13.21
CA SER A 145 8.14 -15.33 14.45
C SER A 145 6.84 -15.12 15.23
N ARG A 146 6.22 -13.95 15.05
CA ARG A 146 4.94 -13.55 15.64
C ARG A 146 3.72 -13.87 14.76
N GLY A 147 3.95 -14.42 13.55
CA GLY A 147 2.88 -14.68 12.57
C GLY A 147 2.32 -13.42 11.87
N VAL A 148 3.12 -12.36 11.83
CA VAL A 148 2.80 -11.09 11.16
C VAL A 148 3.75 -10.88 9.98
N ILE A 149 3.27 -10.28 8.90
CA ILE A 149 4.08 -9.92 7.73
C ILE A 149 4.62 -8.51 7.94
N ALA A 150 5.95 -8.35 7.96
CA ALA A 150 6.57 -7.04 7.79
C ALA A 150 6.88 -6.81 6.31
N THR A 151 6.51 -5.65 5.79
CA THR A 151 6.70 -5.28 4.40
C THR A 151 7.24 -3.86 4.30
N LEU A 152 8.28 -3.63 3.50
CA LEU A 152 8.79 -2.29 3.26
C LEU A 152 7.97 -1.61 2.17
N HIS A 153 7.52 -0.42 2.45
CA HIS A 153 6.79 0.47 1.56
C HIS A 153 7.73 1.59 1.06
N PRO A 154 8.23 1.51 -0.17
CA PRO A 154 8.88 2.67 -0.80
C PRO A 154 7.90 3.83 -0.89
N HIS A 155 8.26 4.97 -0.31
CA HIS A 155 7.37 6.11 -0.20
C HIS A 155 8.12 7.41 -0.49
N VAL A 156 7.48 8.33 -1.22
CA VAL A 156 8.01 9.67 -1.48
C VAL A 156 8.38 10.33 -0.17
N GLY A 157 9.57 10.96 -0.12
CA GLY A 157 10.06 11.65 1.08
C GLY A 157 10.61 10.72 2.17
N THR A 158 10.75 9.40 1.95
CA THR A 158 11.42 8.48 2.88
C THR A 158 12.82 8.09 2.41
N MET A 159 13.56 7.32 3.21
CA MET A 159 14.92 6.87 2.82
C MET A 159 14.91 5.83 1.69
N VAL A 160 13.75 5.26 1.34
CA VAL A 160 13.57 4.35 0.21
C VAL A 160 12.41 4.85 -0.65
N GLU A 161 12.74 5.52 -1.75
CA GLU A 161 11.78 6.14 -2.68
C GLU A 161 12.10 5.74 -4.13
N GLN A 162 13.36 5.93 -4.54
CA GLN A 162 13.78 5.78 -5.93
C GLN A 162 14.04 4.31 -6.29
N GLN A 163 13.95 3.98 -7.59
CA GLN A 163 14.17 2.62 -8.07
C GLN A 163 15.49 2.01 -7.59
N ALA A 164 16.60 2.76 -7.66
CA ALA A 164 17.91 2.25 -7.21
C ALA A 164 17.95 1.91 -5.72
N GLU A 165 17.20 2.64 -4.89
CA GLU A 165 17.06 2.39 -3.47
C GLU A 165 16.22 1.13 -3.21
N VAL A 166 15.13 0.97 -3.94
CA VAL A 166 14.28 -0.24 -3.90
C VAL A 166 15.09 -1.49 -4.30
N GLU A 167 15.85 -1.42 -5.39
CA GLU A 167 16.70 -2.52 -5.84
C GLU A 167 17.80 -2.84 -4.81
N ARG A 168 18.33 -1.83 -4.14
CA ARG A 168 19.31 -2.03 -3.06
C ARG A 168 18.69 -2.76 -1.87
N VAL A 169 17.46 -2.46 -1.48
CA VAL A 169 16.73 -3.21 -0.46
C VAL A 169 16.46 -4.64 -0.92
N LEU A 170 15.95 -4.82 -2.13
CA LEU A 170 15.65 -6.14 -2.69
C LEU A 170 16.88 -7.06 -2.74
N SER A 171 18.07 -6.49 -2.99
CA SER A 171 19.33 -7.24 -3.03
C SER A 171 20.00 -7.41 -1.67
N GLY A 172 19.76 -6.52 -0.73
CA GLY A 172 20.47 -6.45 0.55
C GLY A 172 19.68 -6.85 1.79
N SER A 173 18.36 -7.06 1.66
CA SER A 173 17.48 -7.50 2.74
C SER A 173 16.46 -8.51 2.23
N ARG A 174 15.95 -9.36 3.12
CA ARG A 174 14.88 -10.32 2.83
C ARG A 174 13.47 -9.81 3.14
N VAL A 175 13.33 -8.58 3.68
CA VAL A 175 12.03 -8.00 3.99
C VAL A 175 11.11 -8.03 2.76
N GLY A 176 9.83 -8.32 2.97
CA GLY A 176 8.82 -8.24 1.91
C GLY A 176 8.68 -6.82 1.36
N LEU A 177 8.17 -6.71 0.14
CA LEU A 177 7.90 -5.42 -0.49
C LEU A 177 6.40 -5.14 -0.51
N CYS A 178 6.01 -3.99 0.01
CA CYS A 178 4.74 -3.36 -0.29
C CYS A 178 4.89 -2.61 -1.61
N VAL A 179 4.25 -3.08 -2.65
CA VAL A 179 4.21 -2.38 -3.93
C VAL A 179 3.12 -1.32 -3.85
N ASP A 180 3.52 -0.07 -3.57
CA ASP A 180 2.66 1.07 -3.81
C ASP A 180 2.90 1.56 -5.24
N THR A 181 1.89 1.44 -6.08
CA THR A 181 2.02 1.75 -7.50
C THR A 181 2.25 3.23 -7.75
N GLY A 182 1.64 4.10 -6.94
CA GLY A 182 1.78 5.56 -7.08
C GLY A 182 3.10 6.07 -6.57
N HIS A 183 3.51 5.72 -5.35
CA HIS A 183 4.79 6.19 -4.80
C HIS A 183 5.99 5.68 -5.60
N LEU A 184 5.96 4.43 -6.07
CA LEU A 184 7.00 3.90 -6.97
C LEU A 184 7.07 4.70 -8.28
N PHE A 185 5.91 5.01 -8.88
CA PHE A 185 5.85 5.76 -10.13
C PHE A 185 6.39 7.19 -9.95
N VAL A 186 5.97 7.90 -8.90
CA VAL A 186 6.49 9.24 -8.56
C VAL A 186 7.98 9.19 -8.22
N GLY A 187 8.46 8.11 -7.57
CA GLY A 187 9.90 7.86 -7.32
C GLY A 187 10.71 7.46 -8.56
N GLY A 188 10.10 7.45 -9.75
CA GLY A 188 10.75 7.15 -11.03
C GLY A 188 10.94 5.66 -11.33
N ALA A 189 10.28 4.76 -10.59
CA ALA A 189 10.27 3.34 -10.88
C ALA A 189 9.06 2.97 -11.76
N ASP A 190 9.20 1.89 -12.55
CA ASP A 190 8.08 1.25 -13.22
C ASP A 190 7.53 0.13 -12.31
N PRO A 191 6.36 0.32 -11.66
CA PRO A 191 5.82 -0.66 -10.74
C PRO A 191 5.44 -1.97 -11.43
N VAL A 192 5.07 -1.94 -12.71
CA VAL A 192 4.72 -3.14 -13.50
C VAL A 192 5.97 -3.95 -13.81
N ALA A 193 7.06 -3.30 -14.22
CA ALA A 193 8.33 -3.96 -14.46
C ALA A 193 8.91 -4.54 -13.16
N LEU A 194 8.83 -3.79 -12.06
CA LEU A 194 9.28 -4.23 -10.73
C LEU A 194 8.55 -5.51 -10.29
N VAL A 195 7.23 -5.53 -10.40
CA VAL A 195 6.44 -6.73 -10.07
C VAL A 195 6.80 -7.91 -10.95
N LYS A 196 6.95 -7.72 -12.27
CA LYS A 196 7.35 -8.81 -13.18
C LYS A 196 8.72 -9.40 -12.81
N ALA A 197 9.64 -8.58 -12.33
CA ALA A 197 10.98 -9.04 -11.93
C ALA A 197 11.02 -9.67 -10.53
N HIS A 198 10.17 -9.21 -9.61
CA HIS A 198 10.28 -9.49 -8.18
C HIS A 198 8.96 -9.92 -7.51
N ALA A 199 8.01 -10.52 -8.25
CA ALA A 199 6.69 -10.89 -7.72
C ALA A 199 6.76 -11.73 -6.43
N GLY A 200 7.74 -12.63 -6.30
CA GLY A 200 7.95 -13.45 -5.11
C GLY A 200 8.37 -12.66 -3.85
N ARG A 201 8.74 -11.38 -4.00
CA ARG A 201 9.07 -10.48 -2.89
C ARG A 201 7.89 -9.61 -2.47
N VAL A 202 6.83 -9.56 -3.28
CA VAL A 202 5.65 -8.73 -3.01
C VAL A 202 4.77 -9.42 -1.97
N THR A 203 4.63 -8.79 -0.81
CA THR A 203 3.82 -9.31 0.31
C THR A 203 2.59 -8.45 0.59
N HIS A 204 2.57 -7.21 0.10
CA HIS A 204 1.46 -6.28 0.23
C HIS A 204 1.38 -5.36 -0.99
N VAL A 205 0.22 -4.78 -1.27
CA VAL A 205 0.03 -3.89 -2.42
C VAL A 205 -0.89 -2.73 -2.05
N HIS A 206 -0.40 -1.51 -2.30
CA HIS A 206 -1.22 -0.30 -2.34
C HIS A 206 -1.46 0.09 -3.81
N LEU A 207 -2.72 0.19 -4.19
CA LEU A 207 -3.11 0.55 -5.54
C LEU A 207 -3.43 2.05 -5.61
N LYS A 208 -2.55 2.79 -6.25
CA LYS A 208 -2.70 4.21 -6.60
C LYS A 208 -2.50 4.37 -8.10
N ASP A 209 -3.29 5.20 -8.76
CA ASP A 209 -3.06 5.61 -10.14
C ASP A 209 -2.61 7.06 -10.18
N VAL A 210 -1.80 7.45 -11.15
CA VAL A 210 -1.05 8.70 -11.13
C VAL A 210 -1.15 9.42 -12.47
N ASP A 211 -1.25 10.74 -12.41
CA ASP A 211 -1.03 11.63 -13.56
C ASP A 211 0.47 11.77 -13.82
N ALA A 212 0.96 11.21 -14.94
CA ALA A 212 2.37 11.17 -15.26
C ALA A 212 2.99 12.56 -15.46
N SER A 213 2.23 13.53 -15.93
CA SER A 213 2.74 14.89 -16.12
C SER A 213 3.00 15.59 -14.80
N MET A 214 2.12 15.40 -13.82
CA MET A 214 2.30 15.91 -12.47
C MET A 214 3.43 15.18 -11.75
N ALA A 215 3.55 13.85 -11.91
CA ALA A 215 4.67 13.09 -11.37
C ALA A 215 6.01 13.59 -11.90
N ALA A 216 6.11 13.85 -13.20
CA ALA A 216 7.32 14.43 -13.79
C ALA A 216 7.68 15.79 -13.18
N ALA A 217 6.69 16.65 -12.93
CA ALA A 217 6.92 17.96 -12.28
C ALA A 217 7.40 17.82 -10.83
N VAL A 218 6.94 16.78 -10.10
CA VAL A 218 7.43 16.47 -8.75
C VAL A 218 8.88 15.99 -8.81
N VAL A 219 9.23 15.08 -9.72
CA VAL A 219 10.59 14.55 -9.90
C VAL A 219 11.59 15.66 -10.24
N THR A 220 11.19 16.63 -11.07
CA THR A 220 12.05 17.77 -11.44
C THR A 220 12.11 18.86 -10.37
N GLY A 221 11.30 18.77 -9.31
CA GLY A 221 11.20 19.80 -8.27
C GLY A 221 10.43 21.06 -8.71
N GLU A 222 9.75 21.03 -9.85
CA GLU A 222 8.89 22.13 -10.33
C GLU A 222 7.60 22.23 -9.50
N LEU A 223 7.18 21.12 -8.89
CA LEU A 223 5.99 21.02 -8.05
C LEU A 223 6.34 20.26 -6.77
N ALA A 224 6.03 20.85 -5.59
CA ALA A 224 6.18 20.14 -4.32
C ALA A 224 5.19 18.97 -4.24
N PHE A 225 5.60 17.87 -3.61
CA PHE A 225 4.74 16.66 -3.53
C PHE A 225 3.38 16.94 -2.87
N GLY A 226 3.37 17.67 -1.76
CA GLY A 226 2.12 18.04 -1.08
C GLY A 226 1.19 18.89 -1.96
N ASP A 227 1.74 19.81 -2.76
CA ASP A 227 0.95 20.62 -3.71
C ASP A 227 0.42 19.76 -4.86
N ALA A 228 1.21 18.79 -5.32
CA ALA A 228 0.76 17.83 -6.33
C ALA A 228 -0.41 16.97 -5.83
N VAL A 229 -0.36 16.50 -4.58
CA VAL A 229 -1.49 15.77 -3.96
C VAL A 229 -2.73 16.65 -3.88
N ARG A 230 -2.61 17.89 -3.43
CA ARG A 230 -3.71 18.85 -3.38
C ARG A 230 -4.30 19.14 -4.76
N ALA A 231 -3.46 19.18 -5.79
CA ALA A 231 -3.88 19.37 -7.17
C ALA A 231 -4.43 18.08 -7.83
N GLY A 232 -4.40 16.93 -7.13
CA GLY A 232 -4.99 15.67 -7.59
C GLY A 232 -4.08 14.83 -8.47
N ILE A 233 -2.78 14.74 -8.14
CA ILE A 233 -1.84 13.83 -8.81
C ILE A 233 -2.32 12.38 -8.79
N PHE A 234 -2.95 11.95 -7.70
CA PHE A 234 -3.52 10.61 -7.61
C PHE A 234 -4.93 10.58 -8.20
N ARG A 235 -5.09 9.75 -9.21
CA ARG A 235 -6.33 9.57 -9.97
C ARG A 235 -7.08 8.32 -9.48
N PRO A 236 -8.41 8.23 -9.68
CA PRO A 236 -9.09 6.94 -9.57
C PRO A 236 -8.43 5.91 -10.47
N LEU A 237 -8.39 4.65 -10.05
CA LEU A 237 -7.78 3.58 -10.84
C LEU A 237 -8.37 3.51 -12.26
N GLY A 238 -7.50 3.50 -13.25
CA GLY A 238 -7.84 3.51 -14.67
C GLY A 238 -7.99 4.90 -15.30
N ASP A 239 -7.92 5.98 -14.50
CA ASP A 239 -7.94 7.35 -15.01
C ASP A 239 -6.55 8.00 -15.03
N GLY A 240 -5.53 7.31 -14.52
CA GLY A 240 -4.13 7.70 -14.57
C GLY A 240 -3.36 6.95 -15.64
N ASP A 241 -2.03 6.98 -15.51
CA ASP A 241 -1.11 6.50 -16.54
C ASP A 241 -0.44 5.16 -16.20
N ILE A 242 -0.78 4.53 -15.05
CA ILE A 242 -0.19 3.26 -14.61
C ILE A 242 -1.04 2.08 -15.13
N ASP A 243 -0.43 1.10 -15.80
CA ASP A 243 -1.14 -0.14 -16.19
C ASP A 243 -1.38 -1.06 -14.99
N ILE A 244 -2.30 -0.63 -14.11
CA ILE A 244 -2.73 -1.36 -12.91
C ILE A 244 -3.23 -2.76 -13.26
N ALA A 245 -3.93 -2.92 -14.39
CA ALA A 245 -4.45 -4.21 -14.82
C ALA A 245 -3.31 -5.20 -15.18
N ALA A 246 -2.23 -4.72 -15.80
CA ALA A 246 -1.05 -5.54 -16.07
C ALA A 246 -0.32 -5.93 -14.77
N LEU A 247 -0.23 -5.04 -13.80
CA LEU A 247 0.37 -5.30 -12.49
C LEU A 247 -0.41 -6.40 -11.75
N ILE A 248 -1.73 -6.27 -11.62
CA ILE A 248 -2.60 -7.28 -11.00
C ILE A 248 -2.45 -8.62 -11.71
N ARG A 249 -2.46 -8.63 -13.04
CA ARG A 249 -2.29 -9.85 -13.83
C ARG A 249 -0.95 -10.52 -13.56
N ALA A 250 0.14 -9.76 -13.45
CA ALA A 250 1.46 -10.30 -13.13
C ALA A 250 1.48 -10.94 -11.73
N LEU A 251 0.96 -10.26 -10.71
CA LEU A 251 0.87 -10.77 -9.34
C LEU A 251 0.01 -12.05 -9.24
N GLU A 252 -1.17 -12.05 -9.85
CA GLU A 252 -2.05 -13.22 -9.83
C GLU A 252 -1.46 -14.42 -10.57
N THR A 253 -0.70 -14.19 -11.66
CA THR A 253 -0.01 -15.24 -12.41
C THR A 253 1.07 -15.91 -11.55
N GLU A 254 1.76 -15.16 -10.73
CA GLU A 254 2.78 -15.64 -9.79
C GLU A 254 2.20 -16.11 -8.45
N GLY A 255 0.88 -16.09 -8.33
CA GLY A 255 0.17 -16.67 -7.18
C GLY A 255 0.12 -15.79 -5.94
N TYR A 256 0.21 -14.47 -6.05
CA TYR A 256 0.06 -13.53 -4.96
C TYR A 256 -1.21 -13.78 -4.13
N LYS A 257 -1.09 -13.76 -2.79
CA LYS A 257 -2.18 -14.05 -1.83
C LYS A 257 -2.45 -12.91 -0.86
N GLY A 258 -1.67 -11.84 -0.93
CA GLY A 258 -1.81 -10.67 -0.06
C GLY A 258 -3.01 -9.79 -0.42
N TRP A 259 -3.11 -8.67 0.26
CA TRP A 259 -4.15 -7.68 0.07
C TRP A 259 -3.82 -6.72 -1.07
N TYR A 260 -4.87 -6.25 -1.73
CA TYR A 260 -4.87 -5.07 -2.59
C TYR A 260 -5.58 -3.96 -1.83
N VAL A 261 -4.86 -2.99 -1.33
CA VAL A 261 -5.40 -1.85 -0.60
C VAL A 261 -5.63 -0.70 -1.57
N LEU A 262 -6.84 -0.17 -1.60
CA LEU A 262 -7.15 1.02 -2.39
C LEU A 262 -6.66 2.25 -1.65
N GLU A 263 -5.74 2.97 -2.26
CA GLU A 263 -5.24 4.24 -1.77
C GLU A 263 -5.25 5.27 -2.89
N GLN A 264 -6.03 6.31 -2.69
CA GLN A 264 -5.99 7.53 -3.48
C GLN A 264 -5.79 8.67 -2.51
N ASP A 265 -4.56 9.14 -2.36
CA ASP A 265 -4.27 10.22 -1.43
C ASP A 265 -4.98 11.49 -1.89
N VAL A 266 -5.83 12.02 -1.03
CA VAL A 266 -6.58 13.25 -1.29
C VAL A 266 -6.42 14.22 -0.14
N MET A 267 -6.39 15.51 -0.46
CA MET A 267 -6.47 16.59 0.51
C MET A 267 -7.82 17.27 0.35
N LEU A 268 -8.56 17.39 1.46
CA LEU A 268 -9.86 18.04 1.46
C LEU A 268 -9.73 19.46 2.03
N ASP A 269 -10.26 20.45 1.34
CA ASP A 269 -10.26 21.85 1.81
C ASP A 269 -11.31 22.10 2.90
N GLY A 270 -12.29 21.19 3.05
CA GLY A 270 -13.37 21.26 4.03
C GLY A 270 -14.24 20.03 3.99
N GLU A 271 -15.31 20.02 4.76
CA GLU A 271 -16.36 18.99 4.69
C GLU A 271 -16.89 18.92 3.25
N PRO A 272 -16.78 17.77 2.56
CA PRO A 272 -17.25 17.67 1.18
C PRO A 272 -18.76 17.90 1.08
N GLU A 273 -19.18 18.76 0.16
CA GLU A 273 -20.57 18.86 -0.24
C GLU A 273 -20.97 17.62 -1.04
N GLY A 274 -22.06 16.94 -0.62
CA GLY A 274 -22.51 15.70 -1.27
C GLY A 274 -21.69 14.48 -0.91
N ARG A 275 -21.34 13.68 -1.94
CA ARG A 275 -20.75 12.34 -1.71
C ARG A 275 -19.25 12.35 -1.46
N GLY A 276 -18.52 13.36 -1.96
CA GLY A 276 -17.09 13.50 -1.75
C GLY A 276 -16.25 12.32 -2.29
N PRO A 277 -15.20 11.88 -1.57
CA PRO A 277 -14.26 10.88 -2.02
C PRO A 277 -14.85 9.48 -2.33
N ILE A 278 -16.00 9.14 -1.74
CA ILE A 278 -16.65 7.83 -1.96
C ILE A 278 -16.92 7.53 -3.45
N ASP A 279 -17.16 8.55 -4.27
CA ASP A 279 -17.43 8.34 -5.69
C ASP A 279 -16.15 7.92 -6.45
N ASN A 280 -15.00 8.46 -6.09
CA ASN A 280 -13.71 8.02 -6.62
C ASN A 280 -13.38 6.58 -6.21
N VAL A 281 -13.57 6.23 -4.95
CA VAL A 281 -13.35 4.84 -4.48
C VAL A 281 -14.29 3.87 -5.17
N ARG A 282 -15.54 4.26 -5.44
CA ARG A 282 -16.47 3.44 -6.24
C ARG A 282 -15.95 3.21 -7.66
N ARG A 283 -15.39 4.24 -8.32
CA ARG A 283 -14.78 4.09 -9.65
C ARG A 283 -13.59 3.13 -9.60
N CYS A 284 -12.74 3.22 -8.58
CA CYS A 284 -11.65 2.28 -8.36
C CYS A 284 -12.15 0.83 -8.23
N LEU A 285 -13.21 0.60 -7.46
CA LEU A 285 -13.79 -0.74 -7.30
C LEU A 285 -14.38 -1.27 -8.62
N THR A 286 -15.07 -0.44 -9.39
CA THR A 286 -15.59 -0.81 -10.72
C THR A 286 -14.44 -1.22 -11.65
N PHE A 287 -13.37 -0.41 -11.71
CA PHE A 287 -12.17 -0.76 -12.49
C PHE A 287 -11.56 -2.10 -12.07
N LEU A 288 -11.45 -2.36 -10.76
CA LEU A 288 -10.91 -3.62 -10.25
C LEU A 288 -11.78 -4.82 -10.64
N GLU A 289 -13.09 -4.70 -10.59
CA GLU A 289 -14.01 -5.76 -11.02
C GLU A 289 -13.79 -6.12 -12.50
N GLU A 290 -13.64 -5.12 -13.37
CA GLU A 290 -13.35 -5.30 -14.79
C GLU A 290 -11.96 -5.92 -15.02
N ALA A 291 -10.92 -5.42 -14.36
CA ALA A 291 -9.57 -5.96 -14.45
C ALA A 291 -9.50 -7.44 -14.00
N VAL A 292 -10.19 -7.78 -12.92
CA VAL A 292 -10.30 -9.16 -12.41
C VAL A 292 -11.01 -10.08 -13.40
N ALA A 293 -12.08 -9.61 -14.04
CA ALA A 293 -12.80 -10.39 -15.05
C ALA A 293 -11.89 -10.74 -16.23
N LEU A 294 -11.07 -9.80 -16.70
CA LEU A 294 -10.09 -10.01 -17.75
C LEU A 294 -8.99 -11.03 -17.35
N VAL A 295 -8.50 -10.96 -16.11
CA VAL A 295 -7.52 -11.94 -15.59
C VAL A 295 -8.11 -13.35 -15.59
N ARG A 296 -9.35 -13.54 -15.14
CA ARG A 296 -10.03 -14.84 -15.14
C ARG A 296 -10.20 -15.41 -16.53
N GLN A 297 -10.58 -14.59 -17.51
CA GLN A 297 -10.73 -15.02 -18.90
C GLN A 297 -9.39 -15.48 -19.51
N ALA A 298 -8.30 -14.76 -19.22
CA ALA A 298 -6.97 -15.11 -19.70
C ALA A 298 -6.46 -16.45 -19.13
N VAL A 299 -6.71 -16.74 -17.85
CA VAL A 299 -6.35 -18.00 -17.19
C VAL A 299 -7.15 -19.17 -17.77
N THR A 300 -8.46 -19.01 -17.95
CA THR A 300 -9.34 -20.06 -18.49
C THR A 300 -8.98 -20.41 -19.93
N SER A 301 -8.62 -19.42 -20.75
CA SER A 301 -8.21 -19.62 -22.15
C SER A 301 -6.83 -20.28 -22.30
N ARG A 302 -5.95 -20.16 -21.32
CA ARG A 302 -4.67 -20.90 -21.26
C ARG A 302 -4.89 -22.38 -20.93
N CYS A 303 -5.73 -22.68 -19.94
CA CYS A 303 -6.06 -24.07 -19.58
C CYS A 303 -6.71 -24.84 -20.75
N SER A 304 -7.65 -24.22 -21.45
CA SER A 304 -8.31 -24.87 -22.61
C SER A 304 -7.36 -25.14 -23.78
N ARG A 305 -6.38 -24.29 -24.03
CA ARG A 305 -5.33 -24.50 -25.03
C ARG A 305 -4.35 -25.61 -24.66
N TRP A 306 -4.12 -25.87 -23.39
CA TRP A 306 -3.22 -26.92 -22.91
C TRP A 306 -3.90 -28.32 -23.03
N VAL A 307 -5.18 -28.41 -22.66
CA VAL A 307 -5.97 -29.64 -22.81
C VAL A 307 -6.17 -30.01 -24.27
N GLY A 308 -6.35 -29.05 -25.19
CA GLY A 308 -6.50 -29.29 -26.62
C GLY A 308 -5.22 -29.77 -27.34
N ARG A 309 -4.02 -29.51 -26.78
CA ARG A 309 -2.75 -30.03 -27.32
C ARG A 309 -2.42 -31.45 -26.86
N ALA A 310 -2.96 -31.88 -25.71
CA ALA A 310 -2.76 -33.23 -25.20
C ALA A 310 -3.63 -34.31 -25.95
N SER A 311 -4.67 -33.89 -26.65
CA SER A 311 -5.60 -34.78 -27.35
C SER A 311 -5.29 -34.99 -28.84
N THR A 312 -4.21 -34.41 -29.38
CA THR A 312 -3.81 -34.56 -30.82
C THR A 312 -2.52 -35.38 -31.02
N SER A 313 -2.07 -36.11 -29.98
CA SER A 313 -0.91 -37.01 -30.06
C SER A 313 -1.38 -38.45 -29.80
N THR A 314 -2.15 -39.01 -30.73
CA THR A 314 -2.36 -40.47 -30.89
C THR A 314 -2.33 -40.78 -32.34
#